data_d9c1be4999cebe1dca49e4ea7e18c36c
#
_entry.id   d9c1be4999cebe1dca49e4ea7e18c36c
#
_cell.length_a   1.000
_cell.length_b   1.000
_cell.length_c   1.000
_cell.angle_alpha   90.00
_cell.angle_beta   90.00
_cell.angle_gamma   90.00
#
_symmetry.space_group_name_H-M   'P 1'
#
loop_
_entity.id
_entity.type
_entity.pdbx_description
1 polymer ?
#
loop_
_entity_poly.entity_id
_entity_poly.type
_entity_poly.pdbx_seq_one_letter_code
_entity_poly.pdbx_strand_id
1 'polypeptide(L)'
;MMVNSVETLQKKIAQVRAAQEQFAKFTQEQVDEIFFQVSMAANQARIQLAKMAVEETGIGVAEDKVIKNHYASEYIYNAYKDVKTCGIIEKDDAFGITKIAEPIGVLAGIIPTTNPTSTAIFKCLIALKSRNGIVFSPHPRAKKSTIAAAKLCLEAAVKAGAPEGIIGWIDEPSVELSGEVMRECDTVLATGGPGMVKAAYSSGKPALGVGSGNTPIIFDESCDIKVAVSSVIHSKTFDNGTICASEQSVIVDASIYEEVKKEFIYRGAYLVNDNQQQKLVDLPLIDPKRGTAHPDVVGQKPHRIAELAGFGNEVPEDAKILLVERPEVDWEDPFSREKLSPVLTLYKASDFEDAVEKAYHLVSKGGAGHTSVL
;
A
#
# COMPACT_ATOMS: atom_id res chain seq x y z
N MET A 1 27.94 6.80 -4.90
CA MET A 1 27.54 7.50 -6.16
C MET A 1 26.09 7.94 -5.98
N MET A 2 25.80 9.23 -6.11
CA MET A 2 24.45 9.78 -6.05
C MET A 2 23.72 9.56 -7.38
N VAL A 3 22.48 9.07 -7.33
CA VAL A 3 21.66 8.75 -8.50
C VAL A 3 20.63 9.86 -8.73
N ASN A 4 20.90 10.75 -9.67
CA ASN A 4 20.10 11.94 -10.00
C ASN A 4 19.96 12.24 -11.50
N SER A 5 20.47 11.36 -12.34
CA SER A 5 20.40 11.44 -13.81
C SER A 5 20.28 10.06 -14.42
N VAL A 6 19.88 9.99 -15.69
CA VAL A 6 19.79 8.72 -16.45
C VAL A 6 21.13 8.00 -16.45
N GLU A 7 22.24 8.72 -16.70
CA GLU A 7 23.59 8.13 -16.72
C GLU A 7 23.96 7.49 -15.37
N THR A 8 23.71 8.20 -14.24
CA THR A 8 24.01 7.69 -12.90
C THR A 8 23.09 6.53 -12.51
N LEU A 9 21.83 6.53 -12.99
CA LEU A 9 20.89 5.43 -12.81
C LEU A 9 21.36 4.17 -13.56
N GLN A 10 21.75 4.30 -14.83
CA GLN A 10 22.28 3.17 -15.63
C GLN A 10 23.50 2.55 -14.98
N LYS A 11 24.45 3.38 -14.48
CA LYS A 11 25.60 2.89 -13.72
C LYS A 11 25.18 2.15 -12.44
N LYS A 12 24.15 2.65 -11.73
CA LYS A 12 23.61 1.99 -10.54
C LYS A 12 22.97 0.64 -10.89
N ILE A 13 22.16 0.57 -11.94
CA ILE A 13 21.55 -0.68 -12.39
C ILE A 13 22.62 -1.70 -12.79
N ALA A 14 23.66 -1.27 -13.50
CA ALA A 14 24.80 -2.15 -13.85
C ALA A 14 25.52 -2.68 -12.60
N GLN A 15 25.73 -1.84 -11.58
CA GLN A 15 26.30 -2.26 -10.27
C GLN A 15 25.41 -3.31 -9.60
N VAL A 16 24.07 -3.08 -9.53
CA VAL A 16 23.14 -4.03 -8.92
C VAL A 16 23.10 -5.34 -9.72
N ARG A 17 23.17 -5.28 -11.05
CA ARG A 17 23.19 -6.46 -11.92
C ARG A 17 24.44 -7.32 -11.67
N ALA A 18 25.60 -6.71 -11.59
CA ALA A 18 26.84 -7.43 -11.26
C ALA A 18 26.80 -8.10 -9.87
N ALA A 19 26.20 -7.44 -8.89
CA ALA A 19 25.96 -8.02 -7.57
C ALA A 19 24.94 -9.18 -7.64
N GLN A 20 23.87 -9.02 -8.42
CA GLN A 20 22.84 -10.04 -8.60
C GLN A 20 23.39 -11.30 -9.27
N GLU A 21 24.26 -11.18 -10.28
CA GLU A 21 24.91 -12.31 -10.94
C GLU A 21 25.78 -13.14 -9.98
N GLN A 22 26.39 -12.50 -8.98
CA GLN A 22 27.08 -13.19 -7.90
C GLN A 22 26.09 -13.87 -6.96
N PHE A 23 25.03 -13.15 -6.57
CA PHE A 23 24.00 -13.63 -5.64
C PHE A 23 23.18 -14.79 -6.22
N ALA A 24 22.99 -14.85 -7.54
CA ALA A 24 22.31 -15.95 -8.24
C ALA A 24 22.92 -17.32 -7.96
N LYS A 25 24.19 -17.37 -7.56
CA LYS A 25 24.93 -18.62 -7.29
C LYS A 25 24.83 -19.08 -5.83
N PHE A 26 24.14 -18.31 -4.97
CA PHE A 26 24.04 -18.62 -3.54
C PHE A 26 23.14 -19.84 -3.29
N THR A 27 23.49 -20.61 -2.25
CA THR A 27 22.68 -21.75 -1.81
C THR A 27 21.43 -21.29 -1.05
N GLN A 28 20.49 -22.21 -0.82
CA GLN A 28 19.29 -21.90 -0.04
C GLN A 28 19.65 -21.44 1.37
N GLU A 29 20.60 -22.08 2.02
CA GLU A 29 21.04 -21.76 3.39
C GLU A 29 21.61 -20.34 3.47
N GLN A 30 22.42 -19.94 2.49
CA GLN A 30 22.97 -18.58 2.43
C GLN A 30 21.88 -17.53 2.23
N VAL A 31 20.91 -17.83 1.35
CA VAL A 31 19.76 -16.95 1.09
C VAL A 31 18.86 -16.83 2.34
N ASP A 32 18.64 -17.94 3.03
CA ASP A 32 17.79 -17.98 4.22
C ASP A 32 18.42 -17.20 5.38
N GLU A 33 19.73 -17.29 5.56
CA GLU A 33 20.46 -16.49 6.56
C GLU A 33 20.37 -14.99 6.25
N ILE A 34 20.56 -14.58 4.99
CA ILE A 34 20.43 -13.18 4.58
C ILE A 34 18.99 -12.70 4.79
N PHE A 35 18.00 -13.50 4.41
CA PHE A 35 16.58 -13.18 4.58
C PHE A 35 16.23 -12.98 6.06
N PHE A 36 16.74 -13.85 6.95
CA PHE A 36 16.58 -13.73 8.39
C PHE A 36 17.20 -12.44 8.94
N GLN A 37 18.48 -12.19 8.66
CA GLN A 37 19.20 -11.04 9.20
C GLN A 37 18.61 -9.71 8.75
N VAL A 38 18.19 -9.59 7.49
CA VAL A 38 17.51 -8.40 6.97
C VAL A 38 16.15 -8.18 7.64
N SER A 39 15.37 -9.26 7.82
CA SER A 39 14.09 -9.20 8.53
C SER A 39 14.27 -8.71 9.97
N MET A 40 15.23 -9.28 10.71
CA MET A 40 15.49 -8.89 12.09
C MET A 40 15.96 -7.43 12.20
N ALA A 41 16.87 -6.99 11.34
CA ALA A 41 17.33 -5.60 11.31
C ALA A 41 16.20 -4.62 11.03
N ALA A 42 15.35 -4.93 10.04
CA ALA A 42 14.18 -4.11 9.70
C ALA A 42 13.17 -4.06 10.86
N ASN A 43 12.90 -5.19 11.52
CA ASN A 43 12.01 -5.25 12.67
C ASN A 43 12.54 -4.45 13.86
N GLN A 44 13.84 -4.52 14.14
CA GLN A 44 14.47 -3.73 15.20
C GLN A 44 14.36 -2.23 14.95
N ALA A 45 14.47 -1.78 13.70
CA ALA A 45 14.37 -0.38 13.31
C ALA A 45 12.94 0.11 13.08
N ARG A 46 11.89 -0.74 13.25
CA ARG A 46 10.51 -0.45 12.90
C ARG A 46 9.96 0.84 13.48
N ILE A 47 10.33 1.18 14.72
CA ILE A 47 9.86 2.40 15.41
C ILE A 47 10.51 3.64 14.79
N GLN A 48 11.83 3.62 14.61
CA GLN A 48 12.56 4.74 14.04
C GLN A 48 12.11 5.05 12.60
N LEU A 49 11.97 4.01 11.78
CA LEU A 49 11.51 4.14 10.40
C LEU A 49 10.06 4.64 10.32
N ALA A 50 9.17 4.23 11.23
CA ALA A 50 7.79 4.71 11.30
C ALA A 50 7.72 6.21 11.62
N LYS A 51 8.45 6.66 12.65
CA LYS A 51 8.54 8.07 13.01
C LYS A 51 9.08 8.91 11.85
N MET A 52 10.17 8.48 11.24
CA MET A 52 10.77 9.15 10.09
C MET A 52 9.80 9.29 8.91
N ALA A 53 9.00 8.24 8.63
CA ALA A 53 8.01 8.29 7.56
C ALA A 53 6.91 9.32 7.82
N VAL A 54 6.38 9.41 9.06
CA VAL A 54 5.38 10.41 9.42
C VAL A 54 5.96 11.82 9.41
N GLU A 55 7.15 12.03 9.96
CA GLU A 55 7.83 13.32 9.97
C GLU A 55 8.10 13.85 8.55
N GLU A 56 8.50 12.97 7.63
CA GLU A 56 8.79 13.36 6.26
C GLU A 56 7.53 13.63 5.44
N THR A 57 6.49 12.82 5.60
CA THR A 57 5.32 12.83 4.71
C THR A 57 4.14 13.63 5.26
N GLY A 58 4.04 13.76 6.57
CA GLY A 58 2.85 14.29 7.26
C GLY A 58 1.63 13.35 7.16
N ILE A 59 1.82 12.08 6.81
CA ILE A 59 0.75 11.12 6.49
C ILE A 59 0.70 10.02 7.55
N GLY A 60 -0.51 9.78 8.07
CA GLY A 60 -0.82 8.63 8.94
C GLY A 60 -0.37 8.78 10.39
N VAL A 61 -0.18 7.66 11.06
CA VAL A 61 0.09 7.54 12.50
C VAL A 61 1.35 6.71 12.73
N ALA A 62 2.28 7.22 13.53
CA ALA A 62 3.58 6.55 13.74
C ALA A 62 3.42 5.16 14.37
N GLU A 63 2.53 5.01 15.35
CA GLU A 63 2.25 3.75 16.04
C GLU A 63 1.73 2.68 15.07
N ASP A 64 0.85 3.06 14.15
CA ASP A 64 0.31 2.16 13.13
C ASP A 64 1.36 1.80 12.07
N LYS A 65 2.22 2.76 11.71
CA LYS A 65 3.35 2.47 10.81
C LYS A 65 4.39 1.54 11.44
N VAL A 66 4.51 1.53 12.78
CA VAL A 66 5.30 0.51 13.49
C VAL A 66 4.74 -0.88 13.24
N ILE A 67 3.40 -1.03 13.31
CA ILE A 67 2.72 -2.31 13.01
C ILE A 67 2.94 -2.70 11.54
N LYS A 68 2.81 -1.75 10.60
CA LYS A 68 3.09 -1.99 9.17
C LYS A 68 4.52 -2.46 8.92
N ASN A 69 5.52 -1.83 9.56
CA ASN A 69 6.91 -2.22 9.44
C ASN A 69 7.18 -3.61 10.08
N HIS A 70 6.53 -3.91 11.21
CA HIS A 70 6.59 -5.22 11.85
C HIS A 70 5.99 -6.30 10.93
N TYR A 71 4.83 -6.04 10.34
CA TYR A 71 4.22 -6.94 9.36
C TYR A 71 5.15 -7.18 8.16
N ALA A 72 5.66 -6.10 7.57
CA ALA A 72 6.53 -6.16 6.39
C ALA A 72 7.87 -6.88 6.65
N SER A 73 8.30 -6.98 7.90
CA SER A 73 9.54 -7.66 8.30
C SER A 73 9.26 -9.05 8.88
N GLU A 74 8.77 -9.14 10.11
CA GLU A 74 8.68 -10.40 10.86
C GLU A 74 7.58 -11.33 10.33
N TYR A 75 6.39 -10.81 10.00
CA TYR A 75 5.32 -11.65 9.45
C TYR A 75 5.69 -12.19 8.07
N ILE A 76 6.30 -11.35 7.22
CA ILE A 76 6.79 -11.77 5.90
C ILE A 76 7.89 -12.81 6.04
N TYR A 77 8.83 -12.63 6.97
CA TYR A 77 9.83 -13.65 7.26
C TYR A 77 9.18 -14.99 7.66
N ASN A 78 8.27 -14.97 8.62
CA ASN A 78 7.60 -16.19 9.09
C ASN A 78 6.76 -16.87 8.00
N ALA A 79 6.16 -16.11 7.10
CA ALA A 79 5.38 -16.66 5.98
C ALA A 79 6.25 -17.35 4.92
N TYR A 80 7.49 -16.88 4.71
CA TYR A 80 8.31 -17.33 3.59
C TYR A 80 9.63 -18.00 3.98
N LYS A 81 9.99 -18.09 5.26
CA LYS A 81 11.26 -18.67 5.70
C LYS A 81 11.49 -20.11 5.21
N ASP A 82 10.44 -20.91 5.18
CA ASP A 82 10.48 -22.31 4.78
C ASP A 82 10.22 -22.53 3.28
N VAL A 83 9.96 -21.46 2.52
CA VAL A 83 9.75 -21.54 1.08
C VAL A 83 11.07 -21.76 0.35
N LYS A 84 11.16 -22.82 -0.41
CA LYS A 84 12.31 -23.16 -1.24
C LYS A 84 12.35 -22.26 -2.48
N THR A 85 13.45 -21.53 -2.67
CA THR A 85 13.63 -20.54 -3.75
C THR A 85 14.93 -20.73 -4.54
N CYS A 86 15.66 -21.82 -4.27
CA CYS A 86 16.92 -22.14 -4.94
C CYS A 86 16.91 -23.56 -5.49
N GLY A 87 17.31 -23.72 -6.75
CA GLY A 87 17.45 -25.01 -7.39
C GLY A 87 16.14 -25.76 -7.59
N ILE A 88 16.17 -27.08 -7.54
CA ILE A 88 14.99 -27.91 -7.78
C ILE A 88 14.02 -27.78 -6.61
N ILE A 89 12.81 -27.27 -6.88
CA ILE A 89 11.75 -27.06 -5.88
C ILE A 89 10.68 -28.17 -5.88
N GLU A 90 10.51 -28.86 -7.01
CA GLU A 90 9.55 -29.95 -7.16
C GLU A 90 10.00 -30.91 -8.26
N LYS A 91 9.74 -32.22 -8.06
CA LYS A 91 9.86 -33.24 -9.09
C LYS A 91 8.54 -34.02 -9.16
N ASP A 92 8.03 -34.14 -10.37
CA ASP A 92 6.87 -34.97 -10.67
C ASP A 92 7.33 -36.10 -11.61
N ASP A 93 7.62 -37.26 -11.04
CA ASP A 93 8.11 -38.43 -11.79
C ASP A 93 7.02 -39.04 -12.68
N ALA A 94 5.74 -38.82 -12.38
CA ALA A 94 4.64 -39.34 -13.17
C ALA A 94 4.52 -38.63 -14.54
N PHE A 95 4.79 -37.31 -14.55
CA PHE A 95 4.78 -36.51 -15.76
C PHE A 95 6.18 -36.15 -16.30
N GLY A 96 7.24 -36.58 -15.62
CA GLY A 96 8.62 -36.27 -15.99
C GLY A 96 8.96 -34.79 -15.90
N ILE A 97 8.29 -34.03 -14.98
CA ILE A 97 8.45 -32.59 -14.82
C ILE A 97 9.36 -32.29 -13.64
N THR A 98 10.34 -31.43 -13.85
CA THR A 98 11.17 -30.86 -12.78
C THR A 98 11.00 -29.35 -12.76
N LYS A 99 10.55 -28.77 -11.63
CA LYS A 99 10.46 -27.33 -11.42
C LYS A 99 11.73 -26.83 -10.74
N ILE A 100 12.36 -25.81 -11.33
CA ILE A 100 13.60 -25.20 -10.84
C ILE A 100 13.32 -23.72 -10.55
N ALA A 101 13.69 -23.25 -9.36
CA ALA A 101 13.61 -21.85 -9.01
C ALA A 101 14.89 -21.13 -9.43
N GLU A 102 14.75 -20.13 -10.30
CA GLU A 102 15.83 -19.26 -10.77
C GLU A 102 15.49 -17.79 -10.52
N PRO A 103 16.48 -16.92 -10.25
CA PRO A 103 16.24 -15.49 -10.12
C PRO A 103 15.82 -14.87 -11.46
N ILE A 104 15.02 -13.80 -11.39
CA ILE A 104 14.60 -13.05 -12.56
C ILE A 104 15.72 -12.09 -13.04
N GLY A 105 16.46 -11.52 -12.09
CA GLY A 105 17.50 -10.52 -12.34
C GLY A 105 17.39 -9.30 -11.44
N VAL A 106 17.31 -8.10 -12.01
CA VAL A 106 17.17 -6.83 -11.30
C VAL A 106 15.73 -6.35 -11.35
N LEU A 107 15.16 -6.08 -10.19
CA LEU A 107 13.79 -5.60 -10.04
C LEU A 107 13.74 -4.07 -9.94
N ALA A 108 12.77 -3.44 -10.57
CA ALA A 108 12.42 -2.04 -10.36
C ALA A 108 11.39 -1.95 -9.24
N GLY A 109 11.73 -1.35 -8.10
CA GLY A 109 10.85 -1.19 -6.94
C GLY A 109 10.25 0.20 -6.86
N ILE A 110 9.00 0.40 -7.31
CA ILE A 110 8.31 1.68 -7.20
C ILE A 110 7.61 1.78 -5.84
N ILE A 111 7.87 2.86 -5.11
CA ILE A 111 7.45 3.01 -3.71
C ILE A 111 6.46 4.18 -3.56
N PRO A 112 5.31 3.97 -2.86
CA PRO A 112 4.31 5.01 -2.63
C PRO A 112 4.67 5.92 -1.45
N THR A 113 3.96 7.06 -1.30
CA THR A 113 4.09 7.96 -0.14
C THR A 113 3.42 7.42 1.12
N THR A 114 2.34 6.67 0.97
CA THR A 114 1.50 6.20 2.08
C THR A 114 2.19 5.17 2.97
N ASN A 115 3.03 4.32 2.37
CA ASN A 115 3.68 3.19 3.04
C ASN A 115 5.16 3.06 2.62
N PRO A 116 5.99 4.10 2.78
CA PRO A 116 7.32 4.12 2.16
C PRO A 116 8.26 3.08 2.75
N THR A 117 8.32 2.97 4.06
CA THR A 117 9.26 2.08 4.76
C THR A 117 8.85 0.61 4.70
N SER A 118 7.59 0.32 5.01
CA SER A 118 7.09 -1.07 4.97
C SER A 118 7.13 -1.66 3.55
N THR A 119 6.80 -0.87 2.52
CA THR A 119 6.89 -1.32 1.12
C THR A 119 8.34 -1.57 0.70
N ALA A 120 9.28 -0.72 1.11
CA ALA A 120 10.69 -0.93 0.82
C ALA A 120 11.23 -2.18 1.52
N ILE A 121 10.92 -2.38 2.81
CA ILE A 121 11.30 -3.57 3.58
C ILE A 121 10.77 -4.83 2.90
N PHE A 122 9.46 -4.88 2.62
CA PHE A 122 8.83 -6.01 1.96
C PHE A 122 9.51 -6.36 0.63
N LYS A 123 9.72 -5.35 -0.23
CA LYS A 123 10.34 -5.56 -1.55
C LYS A 123 11.81 -5.98 -1.44
N CYS A 124 12.56 -5.48 -0.46
CA CYS A 124 13.90 -5.99 -0.18
C CYS A 124 13.87 -7.47 0.18
N LEU A 125 13.00 -7.86 1.10
CA LEU A 125 12.92 -9.24 1.59
C LEU A 125 12.56 -10.22 0.47
N ILE A 126 11.54 -9.94 -0.34
CA ILE A 126 11.16 -10.86 -1.42
C ILE A 126 12.19 -10.90 -2.56
N ALA A 127 12.86 -9.77 -2.86
CA ALA A 127 13.96 -9.74 -3.82
C ALA A 127 15.13 -10.63 -3.36
N LEU A 128 15.57 -10.45 -2.12
CA LEU A 128 16.68 -11.23 -1.55
C LEU A 128 16.33 -12.72 -1.40
N LYS A 129 15.13 -13.06 -0.91
CA LYS A 129 14.69 -14.46 -0.77
C LYS A 129 14.71 -15.21 -2.11
N SER A 130 14.49 -14.51 -3.22
CA SER A 130 14.49 -15.07 -4.57
C SER A 130 15.77 -14.77 -5.39
N ARG A 131 16.86 -14.39 -4.74
CA ARG A 131 18.19 -14.10 -5.31
C ARG A 131 18.18 -13.00 -6.38
N ASN A 132 17.25 -12.05 -6.29
CA ASN A 132 17.17 -10.90 -7.20
C ASN A 132 17.88 -9.68 -6.60
N GLY A 133 18.39 -8.80 -7.49
CA GLY A 133 18.74 -7.44 -7.12
C GLY A 133 17.53 -6.52 -7.23
N ILE A 134 17.59 -5.35 -6.57
CA ILE A 134 16.49 -4.37 -6.66
C ILE A 134 17.00 -2.95 -6.69
N VAL A 135 16.38 -2.10 -7.52
CA VAL A 135 16.59 -0.65 -7.57
C VAL A 135 15.29 0.07 -7.26
N PHE A 136 15.29 0.86 -6.21
CA PHE A 136 14.11 1.60 -5.78
C PHE A 136 13.98 2.95 -6.49
N SER A 137 12.75 3.27 -6.89
CA SER A 137 12.30 4.63 -7.20
C SER A 137 11.37 5.10 -6.08
N PRO A 138 11.89 5.89 -5.11
CA PRO A 138 11.08 6.46 -4.05
C PRO A 138 10.10 7.49 -4.58
N HIS A 139 8.96 7.67 -3.90
CA HIS A 139 8.14 8.84 -4.15
C HIS A 139 8.88 10.11 -3.67
N PRO A 140 8.88 11.24 -4.42
CA PRO A 140 9.62 12.46 -4.03
C PRO A 140 9.33 12.96 -2.60
N ARG A 141 8.08 12.84 -2.13
CA ARG A 141 7.65 13.24 -0.78
C ARG A 141 8.01 12.24 0.33
N ALA A 142 8.60 11.09 0.00
CA ALA A 142 8.96 10.03 0.94
C ALA A 142 10.34 9.43 0.62
N LYS A 143 11.22 10.21 -0.03
CA LYS A 143 12.52 9.71 -0.48
C LYS A 143 13.45 9.37 0.67
N LYS A 144 13.48 10.19 1.73
CA LYS A 144 14.39 9.99 2.87
C LYS A 144 14.06 8.71 3.64
N SER A 145 12.80 8.51 3.99
CA SER A 145 12.36 7.34 4.75
C SER A 145 12.47 6.05 3.91
N THR A 146 12.16 6.11 2.61
CA THR A 146 12.36 4.97 1.70
C THR A 146 13.83 4.58 1.59
N ILE A 147 14.71 5.55 1.37
CA ILE A 147 16.16 5.32 1.25
C ILE A 147 16.74 4.81 2.57
N ALA A 148 16.29 5.34 3.72
CA ALA A 148 16.73 4.86 5.02
C ALA A 148 16.38 3.37 5.22
N ALA A 149 15.17 2.94 4.87
CA ALA A 149 14.75 1.54 4.93
C ALA A 149 15.56 0.65 3.97
N ALA A 150 15.76 1.09 2.73
CA ALA A 150 16.53 0.35 1.73
C ALA A 150 18.01 0.22 2.14
N LYS A 151 18.60 1.29 2.67
CA LYS A 151 19.97 1.32 3.16
C LYS A 151 20.18 0.37 4.35
N LEU A 152 19.29 0.39 5.32
CA LEU A 152 19.29 -0.55 6.47
C LEU A 152 19.22 -2.00 5.98
N CYS A 153 18.33 -2.31 5.03
CA CYS A 153 18.25 -3.66 4.47
C CYS A 153 19.52 -4.06 3.71
N LEU A 154 20.13 -3.16 2.94
CA LEU A 154 21.40 -3.40 2.26
C LEU A 154 22.54 -3.69 3.27
N GLU A 155 22.67 -2.85 4.29
CA GLU A 155 23.72 -3.02 5.31
C GLU A 155 23.57 -4.36 6.05
N ALA A 156 22.34 -4.75 6.41
CA ALA A 156 22.08 -6.04 7.03
C ALA A 156 22.38 -7.22 6.08
N ALA A 157 21.96 -7.11 4.81
CA ALA A 157 22.22 -8.13 3.79
C ALA A 157 23.72 -8.34 3.57
N VAL A 158 24.49 -7.26 3.39
CA VAL A 158 25.94 -7.32 3.18
C VAL A 158 26.64 -7.90 4.41
N LYS A 159 26.23 -7.52 5.62
CA LYS A 159 26.76 -8.08 6.87
C LYS A 159 26.50 -9.59 6.98
N ALA A 160 25.40 -10.06 6.41
CA ALA A 160 25.05 -11.49 6.34
C ALA A 160 25.70 -12.22 5.14
N GLY A 161 26.54 -11.54 4.35
CA GLY A 161 27.30 -12.13 3.25
C GLY A 161 26.74 -11.87 1.85
N ALA A 162 25.67 -11.09 1.68
CA ALA A 162 25.20 -10.70 0.36
C ALA A 162 26.23 -9.83 -0.39
N PRO A 163 26.26 -9.86 -1.72
CA PRO A 163 27.15 -9.01 -2.50
C PRO A 163 26.86 -7.51 -2.27
N GLU A 164 27.94 -6.71 -2.15
CA GLU A 164 27.80 -5.25 -2.08
C GLU A 164 27.07 -4.70 -3.29
N GLY A 165 26.10 -3.81 -3.05
CA GLY A 165 25.34 -3.16 -4.11
C GLY A 165 24.13 -3.95 -4.61
N ILE A 166 23.73 -5.05 -3.98
CA ILE A 166 22.55 -5.85 -4.36
C ILE A 166 21.22 -5.06 -4.28
N ILE A 167 21.17 -4.01 -3.47
CA ILE A 167 20.06 -3.07 -3.37
C ILE A 167 20.55 -1.68 -3.77
N GLY A 168 19.84 -1.02 -4.69
CA GLY A 168 20.10 0.35 -5.12
C GLY A 168 18.86 1.23 -5.01
N TRP A 169 19.02 2.54 -5.18
CA TRP A 169 17.93 3.50 -5.18
C TRP A 169 18.28 4.76 -5.98
N ILE A 170 17.24 5.50 -6.36
CA ILE A 170 17.32 6.84 -6.94
C ILE A 170 17.31 7.85 -5.79
N ASP A 171 18.37 8.69 -5.70
CA ASP A 171 18.49 9.69 -4.62
C ASP A 171 17.61 10.92 -4.87
N GLU A 172 17.48 11.33 -6.14
CA GLU A 172 16.60 12.43 -6.57
C GLU A 172 15.56 11.91 -7.57
N PRO A 173 14.43 11.34 -7.08
CA PRO A 173 13.43 10.72 -7.95
C PRO A 173 12.68 11.75 -8.80
N SER A 174 12.49 11.38 -10.09
CA SER A 174 11.68 12.11 -11.06
C SER A 174 10.80 11.14 -11.84
N VAL A 175 9.82 11.67 -12.59
CA VAL A 175 8.98 10.85 -13.49
C VAL A 175 9.85 10.20 -14.58
N GLU A 176 10.83 10.92 -15.11
CA GLU A 176 11.78 10.43 -16.09
C GLU A 176 12.59 9.24 -15.55
N LEU A 177 13.24 9.41 -14.39
CA LEU A 177 14.05 8.36 -13.77
C LEU A 177 13.21 7.17 -13.33
N SER A 178 11.97 7.39 -12.87
CA SER A 178 11.03 6.31 -12.57
C SER A 178 10.64 5.51 -13.83
N GLY A 179 10.44 6.19 -14.96
CA GLY A 179 10.21 5.55 -16.25
C GLY A 179 11.43 4.76 -16.73
N GLU A 180 12.63 5.33 -16.56
CA GLU A 180 13.87 4.67 -16.98
C GLU A 180 14.17 3.41 -16.17
N VAL A 181 14.05 3.43 -14.84
CA VAL A 181 14.27 2.23 -14.02
C VAL A 181 13.30 1.11 -14.38
N MET A 182 12.05 1.44 -14.74
CA MET A 182 11.06 0.44 -15.19
C MET A 182 11.43 -0.18 -16.55
N ARG A 183 12.06 0.58 -17.46
CA ARG A 183 12.49 0.07 -18.78
C ARG A 183 13.77 -0.76 -18.72
N GLU A 184 14.71 -0.38 -17.84
CA GLU A 184 16.06 -0.98 -17.79
C GLU A 184 16.13 -2.23 -16.90
N CYS A 185 15.27 -2.36 -15.89
CA CYS A 185 15.19 -3.54 -15.04
C CYS A 185 14.45 -4.70 -15.71
N ASP A 186 14.58 -5.90 -15.15
CA ASP A 186 14.05 -7.13 -15.75
C ASP A 186 12.56 -7.35 -15.42
N THR A 187 12.10 -6.86 -14.27
CA THR A 187 10.70 -6.90 -13.83
C THR A 187 10.37 -5.70 -12.96
N VAL A 188 9.12 -5.24 -13.02
CA VAL A 188 8.65 -4.08 -12.26
C VAL A 188 7.74 -4.51 -11.13
N LEU A 189 8.06 -4.11 -9.91
CA LEU A 189 7.18 -4.20 -8.73
C LEU A 189 6.67 -2.80 -8.39
N ALA A 190 5.51 -2.44 -8.94
CA ALA A 190 4.94 -1.10 -8.78
C ALA A 190 3.88 -1.07 -7.69
N THR A 191 4.03 -0.16 -6.72
CA THR A 191 2.98 0.19 -5.77
C THR A 191 2.77 1.70 -5.85
N GLY A 192 1.57 2.15 -6.24
CA GLY A 192 1.33 3.57 -6.44
C GLY A 192 -0.04 3.86 -7.06
N GLY A 193 -0.29 5.11 -7.36
CA GLY A 193 -1.53 5.53 -8.01
C GLY A 193 -1.71 4.98 -9.44
N PRO A 194 -2.93 5.09 -10.02
CA PRO A 194 -3.28 4.47 -11.30
C PRO A 194 -2.33 4.84 -12.44
N GLY A 195 -1.86 6.08 -12.49
CA GLY A 195 -0.92 6.55 -13.52
C GLY A 195 0.44 5.83 -13.46
N MET A 196 0.94 5.55 -12.25
CA MET A 196 2.20 4.84 -12.05
C MET A 196 2.07 3.36 -12.40
N VAL A 197 0.96 2.73 -12.02
CA VAL A 197 0.65 1.33 -12.37
C VAL A 197 0.50 1.18 -13.89
N LYS A 198 -0.19 2.11 -14.55
CA LYS A 198 -0.29 2.14 -16.03
C LYS A 198 1.09 2.27 -16.67
N ALA A 199 1.96 3.14 -16.14
CA ALA A 199 3.33 3.30 -16.64
C ALA A 199 4.14 2.00 -16.47
N ALA A 200 3.98 1.28 -15.35
CA ALA A 200 4.64 0.00 -15.13
C ALA A 200 4.22 -1.06 -16.16
N TYR A 201 2.92 -1.24 -16.38
CA TYR A 201 2.42 -2.18 -17.41
C TYR A 201 2.78 -1.76 -18.85
N SER A 202 3.01 -0.46 -19.08
CA SER A 202 3.40 0.07 -20.40
C SER A 202 4.92 0.14 -20.59
N SER A 203 5.73 -0.32 -19.63
CA SER A 203 7.20 -0.25 -19.68
C SER A 203 7.82 -1.23 -20.67
N GLY A 204 7.06 -2.20 -21.17
CA GLY A 204 7.58 -3.29 -22.01
C GLY A 204 8.27 -4.41 -21.23
N LYS A 205 8.18 -4.38 -19.89
CA LYS A 205 8.72 -5.42 -18.99
C LYS A 205 7.59 -6.12 -18.26
N PRO A 206 7.78 -7.37 -17.81
CA PRO A 206 6.87 -7.99 -16.87
C PRO A 206 6.67 -7.08 -15.64
N ALA A 207 5.42 -6.84 -15.24
CA ALA A 207 5.11 -5.96 -14.15
C ALA A 207 4.04 -6.55 -13.22
N LEU A 208 4.26 -6.37 -11.92
CA LEU A 208 3.29 -6.62 -10.87
C LEU A 208 2.91 -5.25 -10.27
N GLY A 209 1.77 -4.72 -10.70
CA GLY A 209 1.27 -3.42 -10.31
C GLY A 209 0.15 -3.53 -9.27
N VAL A 210 0.30 -2.80 -8.16
CA VAL A 210 -0.75 -2.64 -7.14
C VAL A 210 -1.14 -1.17 -7.12
N GLY A 211 -2.38 -0.92 -7.53
CA GLY A 211 -2.96 0.42 -7.66
C GLY A 211 -3.84 0.83 -6.49
N SER A 212 -4.77 1.73 -6.79
CA SER A 212 -5.81 2.17 -5.86
C SER A 212 -6.75 1.04 -5.51
N GLY A 213 -7.18 0.99 -4.24
CA GLY A 213 -8.30 0.19 -3.79
C GLY A 213 -9.60 1.02 -3.79
N ASN A 214 -10.73 0.37 -3.75
CA ASN A 214 -12.01 1.01 -3.45
C ASN A 214 -12.93 -0.03 -2.78
N THR A 215 -12.48 -0.50 -1.63
CA THR A 215 -13.06 -1.63 -0.91
C THR A 215 -14.46 -1.32 -0.43
N PRO A 216 -15.50 -1.97 -0.95
CA PRO A 216 -16.82 -1.99 -0.34
C PRO A 216 -16.91 -3.08 0.71
N ILE A 217 -17.72 -2.86 1.74
CA ILE A 217 -18.20 -3.91 2.65
C ILE A 217 -19.71 -3.94 2.63
N ILE A 218 -20.29 -5.13 2.60
CA ILE A 218 -21.73 -5.38 2.69
C ILE A 218 -22.06 -5.80 4.12
N PHE A 219 -23.05 -5.15 4.73
CA PHE A 219 -23.69 -5.56 5.97
C PHE A 219 -25.04 -6.17 5.64
N ASP A 220 -25.08 -7.48 5.62
CA ASP A 220 -26.28 -8.29 5.47
C ASP A 220 -27.12 -8.28 6.75
N GLU A 221 -28.43 -8.55 6.65
CA GLU A 221 -29.38 -8.55 7.79
C GLU A 221 -28.97 -9.47 8.95
N SER A 222 -28.16 -10.51 8.64
CA SER A 222 -27.69 -11.51 9.61
C SER A 222 -26.43 -11.11 10.37
N CYS A 223 -25.79 -9.98 10.03
CA CYS A 223 -24.51 -9.60 10.61
C CYS A 223 -24.61 -9.21 12.09
N ASP A 224 -23.57 -9.48 12.89
CA ASP A 224 -23.43 -8.86 14.22
C ASP A 224 -23.01 -7.40 14.04
N ILE A 225 -23.99 -6.50 14.13
CA ILE A 225 -23.81 -5.05 13.91
C ILE A 225 -22.67 -4.48 14.77
N LYS A 226 -22.56 -4.89 16.05
CA LYS A 226 -21.54 -4.36 16.95
C LYS A 226 -20.15 -4.78 16.55
N VAL A 227 -19.99 -6.02 16.16
CA VAL A 227 -18.71 -6.58 15.69
C VAL A 227 -18.35 -5.96 14.33
N ALA A 228 -19.28 -5.92 13.39
CA ALA A 228 -19.08 -5.40 12.04
C ALA A 228 -18.68 -3.90 12.06
N VAL A 229 -19.44 -3.05 12.76
CA VAL A 229 -19.13 -1.62 12.90
C VAL A 229 -17.79 -1.39 13.62
N SER A 230 -17.52 -2.17 14.69
CA SER A 230 -16.24 -2.08 15.40
C SER A 230 -15.06 -2.40 14.47
N SER A 231 -15.19 -3.45 13.67
CA SER A 231 -14.17 -3.89 12.74
C SER A 231 -13.88 -2.84 11.65
N VAL A 232 -14.94 -2.27 11.06
CA VAL A 232 -14.81 -1.19 10.05
C VAL A 232 -14.17 0.05 10.65
N ILE A 233 -14.57 0.50 11.83
CA ILE A 233 -13.95 1.65 12.49
C ILE A 233 -12.46 1.37 12.73
N HIS A 234 -12.11 0.20 13.26
CA HIS A 234 -10.72 -0.17 13.52
C HIS A 234 -9.89 -0.17 12.23
N SER A 235 -10.41 -0.79 11.17
CA SER A 235 -9.76 -0.84 9.86
C SER A 235 -9.63 0.56 9.24
N LYS A 236 -10.69 1.37 9.28
CA LYS A 236 -10.72 2.70 8.65
C LYS A 236 -9.87 3.74 9.37
N THR A 237 -9.69 3.62 10.68
CA THR A 237 -8.86 4.53 11.47
C THR A 237 -7.38 4.13 11.48
N PHE A 238 -7.06 2.88 11.18
CA PHE A 238 -5.69 2.40 11.13
C PHE A 238 -4.86 3.22 10.13
N ASP A 239 -3.79 3.82 10.62
CA ASP A 239 -2.92 4.74 9.88
C ASP A 239 -3.70 5.85 9.14
N ASN A 240 -4.78 6.34 9.75
CA ASN A 240 -5.72 7.30 9.17
C ASN A 240 -6.25 6.88 7.78
N GLY A 241 -6.55 5.61 7.59
CA GLY A 241 -7.16 5.09 6.37
C GLY A 241 -6.24 5.05 5.15
N THR A 242 -4.91 5.03 5.33
CA THR A 242 -3.95 5.00 4.21
C THR A 242 -3.64 3.61 3.68
N ILE A 243 -4.27 2.56 4.20
CA ILE A 243 -4.22 1.24 3.57
C ILE A 243 -5.22 1.21 2.41
N CYS A 244 -4.74 0.86 1.21
CA CYS A 244 -5.59 0.73 0.02
C CYS A 244 -6.66 -0.38 0.15
N ALA A 245 -6.50 -1.31 1.09
CA ALA A 245 -7.46 -2.36 1.40
C ALA A 245 -8.49 -1.95 2.46
N SER A 246 -8.36 -0.76 3.10
CA SER A 246 -9.35 -0.31 4.07
C SER A 246 -10.67 0.06 3.37
N GLU A 247 -11.77 -0.17 4.07
CA GLU A 247 -13.12 0.05 3.55
C GLU A 247 -13.31 1.53 3.17
N GLN A 248 -13.81 1.75 1.96
CA GLN A 248 -14.15 3.08 1.46
C GLN A 248 -15.66 3.35 1.55
N SER A 249 -16.43 2.28 1.54
CA SER A 249 -17.89 2.32 1.55
C SER A 249 -18.47 1.14 2.33
N VAL A 250 -19.55 1.40 3.06
CA VAL A 250 -20.37 0.38 3.74
C VAL A 250 -21.74 0.39 3.07
N ILE A 251 -22.18 -0.76 2.60
CA ILE A 251 -23.48 -0.97 1.97
C ILE A 251 -24.31 -1.80 2.93
N VAL A 252 -25.40 -1.25 3.42
CA VAL A 252 -26.17 -1.82 4.54
C VAL A 252 -27.57 -2.19 4.06
N ASP A 253 -28.00 -3.40 4.40
CA ASP A 253 -29.39 -3.82 4.18
C ASP A 253 -30.37 -2.86 4.85
N ALA A 254 -31.47 -2.56 4.16
CA ALA A 254 -32.46 -1.59 4.58
C ALA A 254 -33.06 -1.89 5.97
N SER A 255 -33.16 -3.17 6.34
CA SER A 255 -33.77 -3.61 7.60
C SER A 255 -32.96 -3.22 8.83
N ILE A 256 -31.62 -3.16 8.70
CA ILE A 256 -30.69 -2.86 9.80
C ILE A 256 -30.02 -1.47 9.67
N TYR A 257 -30.31 -0.72 8.61
CA TYR A 257 -29.61 0.53 8.26
C TYR A 257 -29.54 1.54 9.39
N GLU A 258 -30.68 1.83 10.02
CA GLU A 258 -30.75 2.84 11.09
C GLU A 258 -30.02 2.38 12.36
N GLU A 259 -29.99 1.09 12.64
CA GLU A 259 -29.25 0.53 13.78
C GLU A 259 -27.74 0.62 13.52
N VAL A 260 -27.28 0.25 12.34
CA VAL A 260 -25.87 0.37 11.92
C VAL A 260 -25.40 1.82 11.99
N LYS A 261 -26.18 2.78 11.46
CA LYS A 261 -25.85 4.21 11.54
C LYS A 261 -25.71 4.69 12.99
N LYS A 262 -26.63 4.33 13.87
CA LYS A 262 -26.56 4.66 15.30
C LYS A 262 -25.32 4.07 15.96
N GLU A 263 -24.96 2.83 15.63
CA GLU A 263 -23.78 2.17 16.18
C GLU A 263 -22.49 2.85 15.71
N PHE A 264 -22.38 3.30 14.45
CA PHE A 264 -21.25 4.10 13.98
C PHE A 264 -21.10 5.40 14.79
N ILE A 265 -22.21 6.14 14.98
CA ILE A 265 -22.21 7.40 15.74
C ILE A 265 -21.83 7.13 17.20
N TYR A 266 -22.40 6.10 17.83
CA TYR A 266 -22.08 5.70 19.19
C TYR A 266 -20.59 5.40 19.39
N ARG A 267 -19.94 4.83 18.38
CA ARG A 267 -18.51 4.51 18.41
C ARG A 267 -17.57 5.65 17.98
N GLY A 268 -18.10 6.85 17.76
CA GLY A 268 -17.32 8.06 17.50
C GLY A 268 -17.22 8.46 16.03
N ALA A 269 -18.10 7.96 15.16
CA ALA A 269 -18.25 8.53 13.83
C ALA A 269 -19.04 9.84 13.92
N TYR A 270 -18.57 10.87 13.21
CA TYR A 270 -19.28 12.13 13.03
C TYR A 270 -20.09 12.08 11.74
N LEU A 271 -21.41 12.17 11.85
CA LEU A 271 -22.30 12.18 10.68
C LEU A 271 -22.27 13.57 10.02
N VAL A 272 -21.83 13.60 8.79
CA VAL A 272 -21.64 14.82 7.99
C VAL A 272 -22.98 15.22 7.33
N ASN A 273 -23.45 16.43 7.60
CA ASN A 273 -24.69 16.96 6.99
C ASN A 273 -24.46 17.44 5.55
N ASP A 274 -25.53 17.73 4.80
CA ASP A 274 -25.47 18.07 3.37
C ASP A 274 -24.59 19.29 3.07
N ASN A 275 -24.64 20.32 3.91
CA ASN A 275 -23.78 21.51 3.75
C ASN A 275 -22.31 21.18 3.96
N GLN A 276 -21.99 20.35 4.95
CA GLN A 276 -20.62 19.90 5.21
C GLN A 276 -20.14 18.93 4.11
N GLN A 277 -21.02 18.11 3.56
CA GLN A 277 -20.69 17.26 2.40
C GLN A 277 -20.28 18.13 1.21
N GLN A 278 -21.05 19.21 0.93
CA GLN A 278 -20.68 20.14 -0.14
C GLN A 278 -19.29 20.79 0.11
N LYS A 279 -18.99 21.17 1.35
CA LYS A 279 -17.67 21.70 1.72
C LYS A 279 -16.54 20.69 1.52
N LEU A 280 -16.79 19.39 1.75
CA LEU A 280 -15.83 18.32 1.45
C LEU A 280 -15.61 18.13 -0.06
N VAL A 281 -16.64 18.32 -0.88
CA VAL A 281 -16.52 18.32 -2.34
C VAL A 281 -15.73 19.54 -2.82
N ASP A 282 -15.98 20.71 -2.24
CA ASP A 282 -15.30 21.96 -2.57
C ASP A 282 -13.83 21.97 -2.15
N LEU A 283 -13.46 21.21 -1.12
CA LEU A 283 -12.07 20.97 -0.67
C LEU A 283 -11.17 20.27 -1.69
N PRO A 284 -11.52 19.86 -2.76
CA PRO A 284 -11.74 18.63 -3.48
C PRO A 284 -11.15 17.38 -2.78
N LEU A 285 -11.99 16.63 -2.09
CA LEU A 285 -11.64 15.34 -1.47
C LEU A 285 -10.94 14.39 -2.47
N ILE A 286 -11.37 14.49 -3.73
CA ILE A 286 -10.73 13.84 -4.88
C ILE A 286 -10.17 14.91 -5.80
N ASP A 287 -8.89 14.86 -6.13
CA ASP A 287 -8.25 15.76 -7.09
C ASP A 287 -8.92 15.62 -8.47
N PRO A 288 -9.60 16.66 -8.99
CA PRO A 288 -10.38 16.57 -10.22
C PRO A 288 -9.52 16.35 -11.47
N LYS A 289 -8.22 16.67 -11.42
CA LYS A 289 -7.29 16.46 -12.54
C LYS A 289 -6.73 15.05 -12.55
N ARG A 290 -6.53 14.45 -11.39
CA ARG A 290 -5.90 13.14 -11.22
C ARG A 290 -6.92 12.02 -11.01
N GLY A 291 -8.14 12.35 -10.56
CA GLY A 291 -9.16 11.36 -10.21
C GLY A 291 -8.81 10.49 -8.99
N THR A 292 -7.83 10.92 -8.18
CA THR A 292 -7.34 10.22 -6.99
C THR A 292 -7.51 11.09 -5.76
N ALA A 293 -7.43 10.50 -4.56
CA ALA A 293 -7.51 11.25 -3.30
C ALA A 293 -6.57 12.45 -3.27
N HIS A 294 -7.06 13.59 -2.76
CA HIS A 294 -6.29 14.82 -2.71
C HIS A 294 -5.11 14.70 -1.74
N PRO A 295 -3.89 15.12 -2.12
CA PRO A 295 -2.68 14.93 -1.31
C PRO A 295 -2.75 15.53 0.10
N ASP A 296 -3.52 16.61 0.31
CA ASP A 296 -3.65 17.27 1.61
C ASP A 296 -4.68 16.60 2.54
N VAL A 297 -5.49 15.68 1.99
CA VAL A 297 -6.50 14.90 2.74
C VAL A 297 -5.96 13.52 3.11
N VAL A 298 -5.10 12.96 2.28
CA VAL A 298 -4.55 11.60 2.47
C VAL A 298 -3.89 11.45 3.84
N GLY A 299 -4.39 10.49 4.63
CA GLY A 299 -3.83 10.15 5.93
C GLY A 299 -3.99 11.19 7.03
N GLN A 300 -4.87 12.19 6.83
CA GLN A 300 -5.19 13.19 7.85
C GLN A 300 -6.28 12.68 8.80
N LYS A 301 -6.29 13.24 10.02
CA LYS A 301 -7.36 12.97 11.00
C LYS A 301 -8.69 13.58 10.56
N PRO A 302 -9.87 13.02 10.99
CA PRO A 302 -11.18 13.55 10.64
C PRO A 302 -11.35 15.05 10.95
N HIS A 303 -10.96 15.48 12.14
CA HIS A 303 -11.01 16.89 12.56
C HIS A 303 -10.17 17.78 11.61
N ARG A 304 -8.95 17.34 11.24
CA ARG A 304 -8.10 18.09 10.31
C ARG A 304 -8.72 18.22 8.92
N ILE A 305 -9.36 17.17 8.43
CA ILE A 305 -10.08 17.21 7.14
C ILE A 305 -11.24 18.22 7.22
N ALA A 306 -11.98 18.21 8.32
CA ALA A 306 -13.07 19.17 8.57
C ALA A 306 -12.56 20.61 8.68
N GLU A 307 -11.42 20.86 9.33
CA GLU A 307 -10.77 22.17 9.34
C GLU A 307 -10.44 22.66 7.92
N LEU A 308 -9.80 21.80 7.11
CA LEU A 308 -9.46 22.12 5.73
C LEU A 308 -10.71 22.43 4.88
N ALA A 309 -11.82 21.78 5.17
CA ALA A 309 -13.12 22.01 4.53
C ALA A 309 -13.92 23.19 5.15
N GLY A 310 -13.41 23.84 6.21
CA GLY A 310 -14.03 25.03 6.82
C GLY A 310 -15.20 24.74 7.76
N PHE A 311 -15.23 23.55 8.41
CA PHE A 311 -16.20 23.18 9.46
C PHE A 311 -15.57 22.44 10.64
N GLY A 312 -14.26 22.62 10.87
CA GLY A 312 -13.54 21.95 11.96
C GLY A 312 -14.14 22.20 13.35
N ASN A 313 -14.60 23.43 13.62
CA ASN A 313 -15.24 23.77 14.91
C ASN A 313 -16.51 22.96 15.22
N GLU A 314 -17.09 22.31 14.23
CA GLU A 314 -18.30 21.49 14.38
C GLU A 314 -17.97 20.00 14.65
N VAL A 315 -16.73 19.58 14.39
CA VAL A 315 -16.29 18.18 14.50
C VAL A 315 -15.43 18.00 15.75
N PRO A 316 -15.77 17.08 16.67
CA PRO A 316 -14.92 16.77 17.83
C PRO A 316 -13.47 16.37 17.41
N GLU A 317 -12.48 16.77 18.21
CA GLU A 317 -11.07 16.42 17.96
C GLU A 317 -10.82 14.91 18.01
N ASP A 318 -11.61 14.19 18.81
CA ASP A 318 -11.56 12.74 18.99
C ASP A 318 -12.48 11.97 18.04
N ALA A 319 -13.17 12.65 17.10
CA ALA A 319 -13.93 12.01 16.05
C ALA A 319 -13.06 11.00 15.29
N LYS A 320 -13.57 9.78 15.14
CA LYS A 320 -12.81 8.68 14.52
C LYS A 320 -12.96 8.63 13.00
N ILE A 321 -14.17 8.95 12.51
CA ILE A 321 -14.53 8.85 11.09
C ILE A 321 -15.47 10.00 10.77
N LEU A 322 -15.35 10.58 9.58
CA LEU A 322 -16.40 11.38 8.94
C LEU A 322 -17.29 10.42 8.15
N LEU A 323 -18.52 10.22 8.63
CA LEU A 323 -19.51 9.33 8.02
C LEU A 323 -20.41 10.12 7.08
N VAL A 324 -20.49 9.72 5.82
CA VAL A 324 -21.25 10.38 4.77
C VAL A 324 -22.32 9.44 4.25
N GLU A 325 -23.62 9.85 4.31
CA GLU A 325 -24.71 9.09 3.70
C GLU A 325 -24.86 9.48 2.23
N ARG A 326 -24.99 8.47 1.35
CA ARG A 326 -25.30 8.69 -0.07
C ARG A 326 -26.42 7.76 -0.51
N PRO A 327 -27.37 8.26 -1.33
CA PRO A 327 -28.51 7.45 -1.77
C PRO A 327 -28.07 6.33 -2.73
N GLU A 328 -27.17 6.65 -3.66
CA GLU A 328 -26.74 5.75 -4.74
C GLU A 328 -25.23 5.82 -4.99
N VAL A 329 -24.70 4.76 -5.59
CA VAL A 329 -23.33 4.72 -6.07
C VAL A 329 -23.23 5.46 -7.40
N ASP A 330 -22.53 6.59 -7.39
CA ASP A 330 -22.25 7.37 -8.59
C ASP A 330 -20.74 7.60 -8.69
N TRP A 331 -20.14 7.22 -9.83
CA TRP A 331 -18.69 7.37 -10.01
C TRP A 331 -18.25 8.83 -10.13
N GLU A 332 -19.13 9.73 -10.53
CA GLU A 332 -18.83 11.17 -10.54
C GLU A 332 -18.87 11.77 -9.13
N ASP A 333 -19.53 11.10 -8.18
CA ASP A 333 -19.52 11.48 -6.78
C ASP A 333 -18.16 11.13 -6.13
N PRO A 334 -17.42 12.10 -5.57
CA PRO A 334 -16.14 11.86 -4.91
C PRO A 334 -16.25 10.87 -3.73
N PHE A 335 -17.40 10.76 -3.11
CA PHE A 335 -17.64 9.84 -2.00
C PHE A 335 -17.72 8.37 -2.43
N SER A 336 -17.93 8.08 -3.72
CA SER A 336 -17.89 6.73 -4.30
C SER A 336 -16.45 6.27 -4.68
N ARG A 337 -15.45 7.12 -4.46
CA ARG A 337 -14.04 6.84 -4.85
C ARG A 337 -13.16 6.52 -3.64
N GLU A 338 -11.93 6.05 -3.90
CA GLU A 338 -10.90 5.84 -2.87
C GLU A 338 -10.50 7.18 -2.26
N LYS A 339 -10.63 7.31 -0.93
CA LYS A 339 -10.40 8.55 -0.20
C LYS A 339 -9.08 8.56 0.60
N LEU A 340 -8.48 7.40 0.87
CA LEU A 340 -7.24 7.22 1.65
C LEU A 340 -7.19 8.08 2.93
N SER A 341 -8.32 8.17 3.61
CA SER A 341 -8.55 9.01 4.78
C SER A 341 -9.71 8.44 5.61
N PRO A 342 -9.92 8.89 6.85
CA PRO A 342 -11.04 8.45 7.69
C PRO A 342 -12.40 9.06 7.25
N VAL A 343 -12.65 9.13 5.95
CA VAL A 343 -13.97 9.46 5.37
C VAL A 343 -14.58 8.18 4.83
N LEU A 344 -15.74 7.82 5.35
CA LEU A 344 -16.44 6.58 5.04
C LEU A 344 -17.83 6.88 4.47
N THR A 345 -18.18 6.23 3.38
CA THR A 345 -19.50 6.41 2.75
C THR A 345 -20.44 5.29 3.18
N LEU A 346 -21.66 5.65 3.53
CA LEU A 346 -22.74 4.74 3.91
C LEU A 346 -23.82 4.74 2.82
N TYR A 347 -24.08 3.57 2.26
CA TYR A 347 -25.15 3.33 1.28
C TYR A 347 -26.21 2.43 1.90
N LYS A 348 -27.48 2.67 1.51
CA LYS A 348 -28.59 1.79 1.85
C LYS A 348 -28.88 0.88 0.67
N ALA A 349 -29.03 -0.43 0.90
CA ALA A 349 -29.47 -1.40 -0.09
C ALA A 349 -30.89 -1.89 0.23
N SER A 350 -31.70 -2.11 -0.78
CA SER A 350 -33.06 -2.64 -0.61
C SER A 350 -33.06 -4.10 -0.16
N ASP A 351 -32.08 -4.86 -0.62
CA ASP A 351 -31.87 -6.27 -0.37
C ASP A 351 -30.42 -6.65 -0.67
N PHE A 352 -30.08 -7.94 -0.54
CA PHE A 352 -28.72 -8.45 -0.77
C PHE A 352 -28.24 -8.32 -2.23
N GLU A 353 -29.13 -8.54 -3.20
CA GLU A 353 -28.82 -8.40 -4.62
C GLU A 353 -28.44 -6.95 -4.96
N ASP A 354 -29.21 -5.98 -4.49
CA ASP A 354 -28.89 -4.54 -4.64
C ASP A 354 -27.56 -4.18 -3.95
N ALA A 355 -27.30 -4.76 -2.78
CA ALA A 355 -26.02 -4.55 -2.09
C ALA A 355 -24.82 -5.07 -2.91
N VAL A 356 -24.95 -6.25 -3.50
CA VAL A 356 -23.94 -6.84 -4.39
C VAL A 356 -23.75 -6.00 -5.65
N GLU A 357 -24.84 -5.50 -6.28
CA GLU A 357 -24.75 -4.63 -7.45
C GLU A 357 -24.01 -3.32 -7.13
N LYS A 358 -24.33 -2.66 -6.02
CA LYS A 358 -23.65 -1.46 -5.56
C LYS A 358 -22.16 -1.73 -5.30
N ALA A 359 -21.83 -2.84 -4.63
CA ALA A 359 -20.45 -3.25 -4.39
C ALA A 359 -19.69 -3.52 -5.69
N TYR A 360 -20.31 -4.21 -6.64
CA TYR A 360 -19.75 -4.46 -7.97
C TYR A 360 -19.46 -3.15 -8.73
N HIS A 361 -20.39 -2.17 -8.69
CA HIS A 361 -20.19 -0.87 -9.31
C HIS A 361 -18.98 -0.13 -8.71
N LEU A 362 -18.81 -0.15 -7.38
CA LEU A 362 -17.66 0.46 -6.70
C LEU A 362 -16.34 -0.20 -7.11
N VAL A 363 -16.28 -1.54 -7.11
CA VAL A 363 -15.06 -2.30 -7.43
C VAL A 363 -14.71 -2.22 -8.91
N SER A 364 -15.70 -2.31 -9.81
CA SER A 364 -15.45 -2.34 -11.26
C SER A 364 -14.91 -1.01 -11.81
N LYS A 365 -15.21 0.10 -11.16
CA LYS A 365 -14.73 1.44 -11.55
C LYS A 365 -13.41 1.84 -10.88
N GLY A 366 -13.20 1.38 -9.64
CA GLY A 366 -11.96 1.64 -8.91
C GLY A 366 -11.67 0.49 -7.97
N GLY A 367 -10.48 -0.08 -8.04
CA GLY A 367 -10.07 -1.18 -7.15
C GLY A 367 -10.33 -2.59 -7.67
N ALA A 368 -10.65 -2.75 -8.95
CA ALA A 368 -10.78 -4.07 -9.57
C ALA A 368 -9.52 -4.93 -9.31
N GLY A 369 -9.72 -6.14 -8.78
CA GLY A 369 -8.64 -7.04 -8.40
C GLY A 369 -8.00 -6.73 -7.03
N HIS A 370 -8.54 -5.77 -6.26
CA HIS A 370 -8.04 -5.45 -4.92
C HIS A 370 -8.74 -6.28 -3.84
N THR A 371 -9.81 -5.79 -3.21
CA THR A 371 -10.56 -6.52 -2.19
C THR A 371 -11.99 -6.03 -2.05
N SER A 372 -12.85 -6.88 -1.52
CA SER A 372 -14.21 -6.59 -1.06
C SER A 372 -14.52 -7.45 0.16
N VAL A 373 -15.49 -7.07 0.98
CA VAL A 373 -15.81 -7.71 2.26
C VAL A 373 -17.32 -7.95 2.37
N LEU A 374 -17.70 -9.07 3.00
CA LEU A 374 -19.04 -9.42 3.40
C LEU A 374 -19.03 -9.74 4.89
#